data_0ec7e2af58f586d6176f8e083ddb871f
#
_entry.id   0ec7e2af58f586d6176f8e083ddb871f
#
_cell.length_a   1.000
_cell.length_b   1.000
_cell.length_c   1.000
_cell.angle_alpha   90.00
_cell.angle_beta   90.00
_cell.angle_gamma   90.00
#
_symmetry.space_group_name_H-M   'P 1'
#
loop_
_entity.id
_entity.type
_entity.pdbx_description
1 polymer ?
#
loop_
_entity_poly.entity_id
_entity_poly.type
_entity_poly.pdbx_seq_one_letter_code
_entity_poly.pdbx_strand_id
1 'polypeptide(L)'
;MTIPPRDDDQVIVTTKGEVSEAAKAYAASKVGRLHQHAHGPVLLTRVKLTYAEGEDVERNAIAEAAMDVDGRLVRGQVATHRIEEAVDLLVDRMIRQLDQAAAKARTRERRPSGEPAPRPDRVIISPEEREVVAHKSFAIDRATLEEAAFDMEVLDYDFFLFTEADDGRDKVVFRGPEGDVQLATGPPTETVEEALERLDAGGEPFVFFCDADTGRGAVAYLRYDGHYGLIRPADG
;
A
#
# COMPACT_ATOMS: atom_id res chain seq x y z
N MET A 1 7.21 -41.62 6.68
CA MET A 1 8.14 -40.56 7.09
C MET A 1 7.42 -39.27 6.78
N THR A 2 6.69 -38.74 7.77
CA THR A 2 5.84 -37.57 7.64
C THR A 2 6.73 -36.35 7.74
N ILE A 3 6.81 -35.56 6.66
CA ILE A 3 7.50 -34.27 6.67
C ILE A 3 6.72 -33.36 7.61
N PRO A 4 7.35 -32.77 8.64
CA PRO A 4 6.65 -31.81 9.48
C PRO A 4 6.19 -30.63 8.64
N PRO A 5 5.04 -29.99 8.97
CA PRO A 5 4.62 -28.78 8.26
C PRO A 5 5.72 -27.73 8.39
N ARG A 6 6.09 -27.12 7.26
CA ARG A 6 7.00 -25.99 7.25
C ARG A 6 6.36 -24.85 8.01
N ASP A 7 7.14 -24.16 8.83
CA ASP A 7 6.78 -22.92 9.54
C ASP A 7 6.40 -21.75 8.60
N ASP A 8 6.28 -22.02 7.31
CA ASP A 8 6.05 -21.04 6.23
C ASP A 8 4.59 -20.57 6.11
N ASP A 9 3.66 -21.11 6.91
CA ASP A 9 2.23 -20.73 6.87
C ASP A 9 1.86 -19.63 7.88
N GLN A 10 2.85 -18.93 8.44
CA GLN A 10 2.60 -17.96 9.51
C GLN A 10 2.10 -16.62 8.93
N VAL A 11 0.83 -16.31 9.21
CA VAL A 11 0.28 -14.96 8.98
C VAL A 11 0.78 -14.03 10.08
N ILE A 12 1.59 -13.04 9.71
CA ILE A 12 2.05 -12.01 10.64
C ILE A 12 0.96 -10.94 10.76
N VAL A 13 0.40 -10.77 11.96
CA VAL A 13 -0.62 -9.75 12.23
C VAL A 13 -0.02 -8.64 13.09
N THR A 14 -0.02 -7.42 12.55
CA THR A 14 0.35 -6.20 13.28
C THR A 14 -0.90 -5.36 13.54
N THR A 15 -0.91 -4.60 14.62
CA THR A 15 -2.07 -3.76 14.97
C THR A 15 -1.66 -2.38 15.40
N LYS A 16 -2.53 -1.40 15.11
CA LYS A 16 -2.45 -0.03 15.60
C LYS A 16 -3.79 0.42 16.16
N GLY A 17 -3.76 1.15 17.27
CA GLY A 17 -4.94 1.57 18.02
C GLY A 17 -5.57 0.41 18.81
N GLU A 18 -6.79 0.59 19.29
CA GLU A 18 -7.50 -0.41 20.12
C GLU A 18 -8.05 -1.56 19.27
N VAL A 19 -7.21 -2.53 18.94
CA VAL A 19 -7.60 -3.76 18.25
C VAL A 19 -7.57 -4.93 19.23
N SER A 20 -8.71 -5.60 19.43
CA SER A 20 -8.83 -6.72 20.35
C SER A 20 -8.03 -7.96 19.87
N GLU A 21 -7.58 -8.78 20.83
CA GLU A 21 -6.93 -10.07 20.51
C GLU A 21 -7.86 -11.00 19.72
N ALA A 22 -9.17 -10.92 19.95
CA ALA A 22 -10.16 -11.66 19.17
C ALA A 22 -10.17 -11.22 17.68
N ALA A 23 -10.07 -9.92 17.41
CA ALA A 23 -10.00 -9.39 16.04
C ALA A 23 -8.69 -9.78 15.35
N LYS A 24 -7.56 -9.82 16.08
CA LYS A 24 -6.27 -10.32 15.56
C LYS A 24 -6.37 -11.80 15.17
N ALA A 25 -6.88 -12.62 16.07
CA ALA A 25 -7.08 -14.06 15.82
C ALA A 25 -8.03 -14.31 14.64
N TYR A 26 -9.10 -13.50 14.54
CA TYR A 26 -10.02 -13.53 13.42
C TYR A 26 -9.33 -13.23 12.09
N ALA A 27 -8.56 -12.14 12.04
CA ALA A 27 -7.81 -11.75 10.84
C ALA A 27 -6.80 -12.83 10.44
N ALA A 28 -6.01 -13.34 11.38
CA ALA A 28 -5.05 -14.41 11.12
C ALA A 28 -5.73 -15.64 10.50
N SER A 29 -6.86 -16.08 11.10
CA SER A 29 -7.62 -17.22 10.61
C SER A 29 -8.22 -17.00 9.23
N LYS A 30 -8.79 -15.82 8.98
CA LYS A 30 -9.44 -15.49 7.70
C LYS A 30 -8.41 -15.32 6.57
N VAL A 31 -7.34 -14.57 6.82
CA VAL A 31 -6.29 -14.32 5.83
C VAL A 31 -5.49 -15.60 5.58
N GLY A 32 -5.26 -16.45 6.58
CA GLY A 32 -4.61 -17.74 6.38
C GLY A 32 -5.33 -18.64 5.38
N ARG A 33 -6.66 -18.50 5.23
CA ARG A 33 -7.43 -19.26 4.22
C ARG A 33 -7.10 -18.84 2.79
N LEU A 34 -6.54 -17.64 2.58
CA LEU A 34 -6.10 -17.18 1.25
C LEU A 34 -5.02 -18.08 0.67
N HIS A 35 -4.24 -18.77 1.50
CA HIS A 35 -3.22 -19.72 1.04
C HIS A 35 -3.83 -20.84 0.16
N GLN A 36 -5.10 -21.20 0.41
CA GLN A 36 -5.82 -22.20 -0.38
C GLN A 36 -6.19 -21.68 -1.80
N HIS A 37 -6.24 -20.37 -1.97
CA HIS A 37 -6.50 -19.71 -3.25
C HIS A 37 -5.22 -19.31 -3.99
N ALA A 38 -4.07 -19.46 -3.33
CA ALA A 38 -2.78 -19.19 -3.96
C ALA A 38 -2.45 -20.30 -4.97
N HIS A 39 -2.06 -19.92 -6.20
CA HIS A 39 -1.67 -20.85 -7.27
C HIS A 39 -0.14 -21.01 -7.35
N GLY A 40 0.53 -20.91 -6.23
CA GLY A 40 1.98 -21.05 -6.06
C GLY A 40 2.36 -21.07 -4.59
N PRO A 41 3.63 -21.27 -4.26
CA PRO A 41 4.10 -21.21 -2.88
C PRO A 41 3.88 -19.82 -2.29
N VAL A 42 3.28 -19.75 -1.11
CA VAL A 42 3.14 -18.50 -0.34
C VAL A 42 4.40 -18.35 0.49
N LEU A 43 5.16 -17.29 0.23
CA LEU A 43 6.44 -17.03 0.92
C LEU A 43 6.23 -16.19 2.18
N LEU A 44 5.28 -15.28 2.14
CA LEU A 44 5.00 -14.38 3.24
C LEU A 44 3.54 -13.91 3.18
N THR A 45 2.89 -13.82 4.35
CA THR A 45 1.59 -13.18 4.48
C THR A 45 1.60 -12.26 5.68
N ARG A 46 1.28 -10.99 5.47
CA ARG A 46 1.17 -9.98 6.52
C ARG A 46 -0.19 -9.30 6.50
N VAL A 47 -0.66 -8.97 7.68
CA VAL A 47 -1.90 -8.23 7.90
C VAL A 47 -1.61 -7.09 8.87
N LYS A 48 -2.04 -5.89 8.54
CA LYS A 48 -2.06 -4.76 9.44
C LYS A 48 -3.50 -4.36 9.70
N LEU A 49 -3.88 -4.28 10.97
CA LEU A 49 -5.19 -3.82 11.40
C LEU A 49 -5.01 -2.49 12.11
N THR A 50 -5.68 -1.47 11.63
CA THR A 50 -5.63 -0.15 12.25
C THR A 50 -7.03 0.24 12.71
N TYR A 51 -7.14 0.70 13.95
CA TYR A 51 -8.33 1.35 14.47
C TYR A 51 -7.98 2.78 14.82
N ALA A 52 -8.45 3.74 14.02
CA ALA A 52 -8.22 5.16 14.26
C ALA A 52 -9.23 5.68 15.28
N GLU A 53 -8.75 6.33 16.34
CA GLU A 53 -9.58 7.01 17.33
C GLU A 53 -9.94 8.40 16.79
N GLY A 54 -11.22 8.74 16.81
CA GLY A 54 -11.74 10.05 16.43
C GLY A 54 -13.24 10.00 16.18
N GLU A 55 -13.99 10.99 16.70
CA GLU A 55 -15.46 11.04 16.57
C GLU A 55 -15.92 11.34 15.14
N ASP A 56 -15.06 11.86 14.28
CA ASP A 56 -15.41 12.32 12.91
C ASP A 56 -14.96 11.37 11.77
N VAL A 57 -14.43 10.17 12.08
CA VAL A 57 -13.95 9.26 11.04
C VAL A 57 -15.01 8.23 10.67
N GLU A 58 -15.70 8.44 9.56
CA GLU A 58 -16.74 7.52 9.06
C GLU A 58 -16.22 6.09 8.79
N ARG A 59 -14.89 5.88 8.74
CA ARG A 59 -14.28 4.57 8.46
C ARG A 59 -12.98 4.42 9.25
N ASN A 60 -13.14 4.18 10.53
CA ASN A 60 -12.04 4.12 11.49
C ASN A 60 -11.35 2.74 11.59
N ALA A 61 -11.93 1.70 11.01
CA ALA A 61 -11.38 0.36 11.00
C ALA A 61 -10.75 0.05 9.63
N ILE A 62 -9.43 -0.10 9.57
CA ILE A 62 -8.69 -0.37 8.34
C ILE A 62 -8.02 -1.74 8.45
N ALA A 63 -8.21 -2.57 7.43
CA ALA A 63 -7.49 -3.82 7.26
C ALA A 63 -6.67 -3.76 5.97
N GLU A 64 -5.38 -4.04 6.10
CA GLU A 64 -4.42 -4.12 5.01
C GLU A 64 -3.79 -5.51 5.03
N ALA A 65 -3.57 -6.10 3.86
CA ALA A 65 -2.81 -7.33 3.75
C ALA A 65 -1.92 -7.33 2.52
N ALA A 66 -0.77 -7.98 2.67
CA ALA A 66 0.17 -8.28 1.62
C ALA A 66 0.52 -9.77 1.67
N MET A 67 0.44 -10.44 0.52
CA MET A 67 0.77 -11.84 0.36
C MET A 67 1.74 -12.01 -0.81
N ASP A 68 2.88 -12.60 -0.54
CA ASP A 68 3.84 -12.98 -1.57
C ASP A 68 3.55 -14.40 -2.04
N VAL A 69 3.15 -14.52 -3.30
CA VAL A 69 2.87 -15.80 -3.95
C VAL A 69 3.90 -15.99 -5.07
N ASP A 70 4.89 -16.84 -4.83
CA ASP A 70 5.94 -17.17 -5.80
C ASP A 70 6.67 -15.93 -6.35
N GLY A 71 7.05 -14.99 -5.45
CA GLY A 71 7.71 -13.72 -5.80
C GLY A 71 6.78 -12.67 -6.41
N ARG A 72 5.46 -12.89 -6.35
CA ARG A 72 4.45 -11.91 -6.78
C ARG A 72 3.65 -11.43 -5.59
N LEU A 73 3.69 -10.14 -5.36
CA LEU A 73 2.98 -9.55 -4.25
C LEU A 73 1.52 -9.23 -4.62
N VAL A 74 0.58 -9.79 -3.85
CA VAL A 74 -0.86 -9.50 -3.92
C VAL A 74 -1.23 -8.69 -2.69
N ARG A 75 -1.88 -7.55 -2.88
CA ARG A 75 -2.20 -6.61 -1.81
C ARG A 75 -3.65 -6.18 -1.82
N GLY A 76 -4.16 -5.88 -0.64
CA GLY A 76 -5.47 -5.29 -0.48
C GLY A 76 -5.51 -4.37 0.72
N GLN A 77 -6.37 -3.36 0.64
CA GLN A 77 -6.71 -2.48 1.75
C GLN A 77 -8.20 -2.21 1.70
N VAL A 78 -8.83 -2.24 2.86
CA VAL A 78 -10.26 -1.93 3.04
C VAL A 78 -10.45 -1.15 4.33
N ALA A 79 -11.29 -0.11 4.28
CA ALA A 79 -11.68 0.69 5.43
C ALA A 79 -13.20 0.61 5.64
N THR A 80 -13.63 0.33 6.87
CA THR A 80 -15.03 0.22 7.29
C THR A 80 -15.21 0.77 8.71
N HIS A 81 -16.39 0.54 9.29
CA HIS A 81 -16.65 0.90 10.70
C HIS A 81 -16.21 -0.17 11.70
N ARG A 82 -15.93 -1.41 11.25
CA ARG A 82 -15.59 -2.54 12.11
C ARG A 82 -14.44 -3.35 11.52
N ILE A 83 -13.50 -3.75 12.37
CA ILE A 83 -12.33 -4.53 11.94
C ILE A 83 -12.73 -5.84 11.26
N GLU A 84 -13.69 -6.57 11.80
CA GLU A 84 -14.12 -7.86 11.25
C GLU A 84 -14.71 -7.70 9.85
N GLU A 85 -15.50 -6.65 9.63
CA GLU A 85 -16.06 -6.33 8.32
C GLU A 85 -14.94 -5.93 7.33
N ALA A 86 -13.97 -5.11 7.77
CA ALA A 86 -12.82 -4.74 6.96
C ALA A 86 -12.02 -5.98 6.53
N VAL A 87 -11.80 -6.92 7.45
CA VAL A 87 -11.10 -8.19 7.17
C VAL A 87 -11.88 -9.06 6.17
N ASP A 88 -13.20 -9.20 6.31
CA ASP A 88 -14.00 -10.00 5.39
C ASP A 88 -13.96 -9.43 3.97
N LEU A 89 -14.17 -8.13 3.81
CA LEU A 89 -14.09 -7.45 2.52
C LEU A 89 -12.67 -7.47 1.92
N LEU A 90 -11.64 -7.40 2.76
CA LEU A 90 -10.24 -7.53 2.35
C LEU A 90 -9.98 -8.92 1.77
N VAL A 91 -10.40 -9.97 2.46
CA VAL A 91 -10.25 -11.37 2.01
C VAL A 91 -10.94 -11.59 0.68
N ASP A 92 -12.20 -11.14 0.53
CA ASP A 92 -12.93 -11.24 -0.74
C ASP A 92 -12.22 -10.50 -1.89
N ARG A 93 -11.64 -9.35 -1.60
CA ARG A 93 -10.86 -8.59 -2.58
C ARG A 93 -9.61 -9.32 -3.00
N MET A 94 -8.86 -9.88 -2.05
CA MET A 94 -7.63 -10.62 -2.32
C MET A 94 -7.89 -11.91 -3.09
N ILE A 95 -8.96 -12.66 -2.78
CA ILE A 95 -9.37 -13.84 -3.56
C ILE A 95 -9.54 -13.46 -5.02
N ARG A 96 -10.31 -12.40 -5.31
CA ARG A 96 -10.50 -11.94 -6.70
C ARG A 96 -9.19 -11.59 -7.40
N GLN A 97 -8.23 -11.00 -6.68
CA GLN A 97 -6.91 -10.66 -7.24
C GLN A 97 -6.06 -11.91 -7.50
N LEU A 98 -6.08 -12.88 -6.59
CA LEU A 98 -5.38 -14.17 -6.77
C LEU A 98 -5.92 -14.93 -7.98
N ASP A 99 -7.25 -15.01 -8.13
CA ASP A 99 -7.91 -15.67 -9.27
C ASP A 99 -7.57 -14.97 -10.61
N GLN A 100 -7.56 -13.63 -10.61
CA GLN A 100 -7.17 -12.85 -11.80
C GLN A 100 -5.69 -13.05 -12.15
N ALA A 101 -4.80 -13.09 -11.15
CA ALA A 101 -3.38 -13.35 -11.35
C ALA A 101 -3.15 -14.74 -11.95
N ALA A 102 -3.86 -15.75 -11.43
CA ALA A 102 -3.81 -17.12 -11.94
C ALA A 102 -4.34 -17.24 -13.38
N ALA A 103 -5.44 -16.54 -13.70
CA ALA A 103 -5.99 -16.51 -15.06
C ALA A 103 -5.00 -15.88 -16.06
N LYS A 104 -4.34 -14.78 -15.66
CA LYS A 104 -3.30 -14.12 -16.47
C LYS A 104 -2.06 -15.00 -16.63
N ALA A 105 -1.64 -15.74 -15.59
CA ALA A 105 -0.52 -16.67 -15.69
C ALA A 105 -0.79 -17.80 -16.70
N ARG A 106 -1.96 -18.42 -16.64
CA ARG A 106 -2.38 -19.47 -17.59
C ARG A 106 -2.47 -18.97 -19.05
N THR A 107 -2.81 -17.71 -19.26
CA THR A 107 -2.83 -17.09 -20.59
C THR A 107 -1.40 -16.82 -21.10
N ARG A 108 -0.44 -16.57 -20.19
CA ARG A 108 0.98 -16.35 -20.49
C ARG A 108 1.72 -17.63 -20.85
N GLU A 109 1.44 -18.76 -20.16
CA GLU A 109 2.05 -20.06 -20.47
C GLU A 109 1.75 -20.53 -21.90
N ARG A 110 0.73 -19.96 -22.54
CA ARG A 110 0.41 -20.20 -23.96
C ARG A 110 1.19 -19.31 -24.94
N ARG A 111 2.05 -18.39 -24.46
CA ARG A 111 2.94 -17.58 -25.31
C ARG A 111 4.39 -18.09 -25.19
N PRO A 112 5.18 -18.12 -26.30
CA PRO A 112 6.59 -18.52 -26.26
C PRO A 112 7.40 -17.62 -25.33
N SER A 113 8.26 -18.25 -24.53
CA SER A 113 9.14 -17.65 -23.53
C SER A 113 10.08 -16.61 -24.13
N GLY A 114 10.24 -15.45 -23.49
CA GLY A 114 11.41 -14.66 -23.78
C GLY A 114 11.50 -13.19 -23.36
N GLU A 115 10.53 -12.60 -22.63
CA GLU A 115 10.75 -11.24 -22.11
C GLU A 115 10.10 -11.08 -20.72
N PRO A 116 10.75 -10.35 -19.77
CA PRO A 116 10.10 -9.97 -18.54
C PRO A 116 8.84 -9.18 -18.89
N ALA A 117 7.75 -9.44 -18.15
CA ALA A 117 6.49 -8.77 -18.41
C ALA A 117 6.69 -7.26 -18.34
N PRO A 118 6.35 -6.53 -19.40
CA PRO A 118 6.30 -5.09 -19.30
C PRO A 118 5.32 -4.74 -18.18
N ARG A 119 5.72 -3.84 -17.30
CA ARG A 119 4.77 -3.10 -16.45
C ARG A 119 3.66 -2.64 -17.40
N PRO A 120 2.37 -2.69 -16.99
CA PRO A 120 1.32 -2.21 -17.87
C PRO A 120 1.72 -0.79 -18.31
N ASP A 121 1.74 -0.56 -19.63
CA ASP A 121 2.03 0.75 -20.16
C ASP A 121 1.07 1.74 -19.48
N ARG A 122 1.62 2.81 -18.95
CA ARG A 122 0.80 3.88 -18.39
C ARG A 122 -0.08 4.40 -19.51
N VAL A 123 -1.35 4.56 -19.22
CA VAL A 123 -2.25 5.27 -20.13
C VAL A 123 -1.74 6.69 -20.23
N ILE A 124 -1.41 7.13 -21.44
CA ILE A 124 -0.92 8.48 -21.68
C ILE A 124 -2.15 9.37 -21.85
N ILE A 125 -2.44 10.14 -20.80
CA ILE A 125 -3.45 11.22 -20.84
C ILE A 125 -2.69 12.54 -20.88
N SER A 126 -3.14 13.50 -21.69
CA SER A 126 -2.53 14.84 -21.71
C SER A 126 -2.66 15.52 -20.34
N PRO A 127 -1.68 16.31 -19.88
CA PRO A 127 -1.74 16.95 -18.54
C PRO A 127 -3.03 17.73 -18.30
N GLU A 128 -3.59 18.35 -19.33
CA GLU A 128 -4.80 19.15 -19.27
C GLU A 128 -6.09 18.32 -19.04
N GLU A 129 -6.05 17.01 -19.31
CA GLU A 129 -7.16 16.07 -19.12
C GLU A 129 -7.01 15.23 -17.85
N ARG A 130 -5.92 15.41 -17.10
CA ARG A 130 -5.66 14.69 -15.86
C ARG A 130 -6.44 15.27 -14.71
N GLU A 131 -7.09 14.41 -13.95
CA GLU A 131 -7.83 14.78 -12.75
C GLU A 131 -7.23 14.10 -11.51
N VAL A 132 -7.38 14.71 -10.34
CA VAL A 132 -7.07 14.05 -9.06
C VAL A 132 -8.23 13.11 -8.72
N VAL A 133 -8.09 11.83 -9.08
CA VAL A 133 -9.15 10.82 -8.92
C VAL A 133 -9.03 9.98 -7.66
N ALA A 134 -7.92 10.09 -6.92
CA ALA A 134 -7.71 9.36 -5.69
C ALA A 134 -7.16 10.29 -4.60
N HIS A 135 -8.01 10.60 -3.64
CA HIS A 135 -7.60 11.17 -2.36
C HIS A 135 -7.46 10.02 -1.36
N LYS A 136 -6.24 9.77 -0.90
CA LYS A 136 -6.00 8.82 0.18
C LYS A 136 -5.62 9.62 1.41
N SER A 137 -6.58 9.77 2.33
CA SER A 137 -6.27 10.20 3.69
C SER A 137 -5.93 8.98 4.53
N PHE A 138 -4.73 8.92 5.04
CA PHE A 138 -4.32 7.90 5.99
C PHE A 138 -4.08 8.55 7.35
N ALA A 139 -4.47 7.85 8.43
CA ALA A 139 -3.81 8.09 9.70
C ALA A 139 -2.33 7.73 9.45
N ILE A 140 -1.50 8.75 9.22
CA ILE A 140 -0.07 8.56 9.02
C ILE A 140 0.49 8.11 10.36
N ASP A 141 1.06 6.92 10.35
CA ASP A 141 1.68 6.35 11.52
C ASP A 141 2.90 7.16 11.93
N ARG A 142 3.02 7.42 13.22
CA ARG A 142 4.31 7.77 13.79
C ARG A 142 5.18 6.52 13.73
N ALA A 143 6.20 6.57 12.92
CA ALA A 143 7.11 5.48 12.68
C ALA A 143 8.55 5.98 12.67
N THR A 144 9.47 5.12 13.05
CA THR A 144 10.88 5.36 12.78
C THR A 144 11.18 5.17 11.30
N LEU A 145 12.31 5.68 10.83
CA LEU A 145 12.76 5.46 9.46
C LEU A 145 12.84 3.96 9.11
N GLU A 146 13.34 3.13 10.06
CA GLU A 146 13.47 1.68 9.85
C GLU A 146 12.10 1.02 9.69
N GLU A 147 11.12 1.38 10.51
CA GLU A 147 9.75 0.86 10.41
C GLU A 147 9.09 1.31 9.11
N ALA A 148 9.24 2.58 8.72
CA ALA A 148 8.68 3.10 7.47
C ALA A 148 9.31 2.44 6.23
N ALA A 149 10.64 2.25 6.23
CA ALA A 149 11.36 1.54 5.17
C ALA A 149 10.90 0.08 5.07
N PHE A 150 10.77 -0.58 6.22
CA PHE A 150 10.27 -1.93 6.30
C PHE A 150 8.82 -2.06 5.78
N ASP A 151 7.92 -1.16 6.17
CA ASP A 151 6.55 -1.13 5.69
C ASP A 151 6.49 -0.87 4.16
N MET A 152 7.31 0.05 3.65
CA MET A 152 7.45 0.30 2.22
C MET A 152 7.87 -0.97 1.45
N GLU A 153 8.90 -1.67 1.95
CA GLU A 153 9.39 -2.89 1.32
C GLU A 153 8.37 -4.03 1.37
N VAL A 154 7.74 -4.22 2.52
CA VAL A 154 6.72 -5.27 2.73
C VAL A 154 5.50 -5.06 1.88
N LEU A 155 5.09 -3.80 1.75
CA LEU A 155 3.95 -3.42 0.92
C LEU A 155 4.36 -3.27 -0.56
N ASP A 156 5.67 -3.42 -0.90
CA ASP A 156 6.28 -3.19 -2.21
C ASP A 156 5.81 -1.85 -2.83
N TYR A 157 5.75 -0.83 -2.02
CA TYR A 157 5.48 0.51 -2.49
C TYR A 157 6.73 1.13 -3.08
N ASP A 158 6.57 1.98 -4.09
CA ASP A 158 7.66 2.78 -4.64
C ASP A 158 8.06 3.89 -3.67
N PHE A 159 7.13 4.32 -2.81
CA PHE A 159 7.33 5.32 -1.74
C PHE A 159 6.32 5.12 -0.60
N PHE A 160 6.67 5.63 0.59
CA PHE A 160 5.82 5.58 1.79
C PHE A 160 5.93 6.89 2.58
N LEU A 161 4.78 7.56 2.78
CA LEU A 161 4.66 8.78 3.58
C LEU A 161 4.41 8.39 5.04
N PHE A 162 5.19 8.94 5.97
CA PHE A 162 5.07 8.69 7.40
C PHE A 162 5.38 9.95 8.21
N THR A 163 4.92 10.00 9.46
CA THR A 163 5.34 11.02 10.42
C THR A 163 6.47 10.43 11.29
N GLU A 164 7.65 11.06 11.25
CA GLU A 164 8.79 10.60 12.05
C GLU A 164 8.45 10.63 13.55
N ALA A 165 8.76 9.55 14.23
CA ALA A 165 8.44 9.38 15.64
C ALA A 165 9.19 10.40 16.53
N ASP A 166 10.44 10.73 16.18
CA ASP A 166 11.34 11.56 16.98
C ASP A 166 11.01 13.06 16.88
N ASP A 167 10.76 13.57 15.67
CA ASP A 167 10.60 15.01 15.43
C ASP A 167 9.17 15.42 15.02
N GLY A 168 8.28 14.45 14.82
CA GLY A 168 6.88 14.67 14.44
C GLY A 168 6.70 15.30 13.06
N ARG A 169 7.71 15.25 12.20
CA ARG A 169 7.66 15.80 10.84
C ARG A 169 7.29 14.73 9.84
N ASP A 170 6.55 15.13 8.82
CA ASP A 170 6.22 14.26 7.73
C ASP A 170 7.42 14.07 6.80
N LYS A 171 7.71 12.82 6.47
CA LYS A 171 8.83 12.40 5.63
C LYS A 171 8.37 11.32 4.65
N VAL A 172 9.14 11.11 3.60
CA VAL A 172 8.87 10.05 2.63
C VAL A 172 10.10 9.18 2.48
N VAL A 173 9.94 7.87 2.69
CA VAL A 173 10.92 6.88 2.21
C VAL A 173 10.51 6.44 0.82
N PHE A 174 11.47 6.22 -0.05
CA PHE A 174 11.21 5.82 -1.43
C PHE A 174 12.34 4.95 -2.00
N ARG A 175 12.01 4.23 -3.04
CA ARG A 175 12.95 3.35 -3.75
C ARG A 175 13.74 4.18 -4.76
N GLY A 176 15.05 4.29 -4.54
CA GLY A 176 15.97 4.95 -5.46
C GLY A 176 16.14 4.18 -6.78
N PRO A 177 16.80 4.77 -7.77
CA PRO A 177 17.00 4.18 -9.09
C PRO A 177 17.79 2.84 -9.05
N GLU A 178 18.65 2.66 -8.06
CA GLU A 178 19.45 1.45 -7.85
C GLU A 178 18.74 0.41 -6.97
N GLY A 179 17.49 0.70 -6.55
CA GLY A 179 16.69 -0.16 -5.65
C GLY A 179 16.98 0.06 -4.17
N ASP A 180 17.86 1.00 -3.84
CA ASP A 180 18.17 1.43 -2.48
C ASP A 180 17.00 2.23 -1.86
N VAL A 181 16.92 2.21 -0.53
CA VAL A 181 15.94 3.00 0.21
C VAL A 181 16.49 4.39 0.48
N GLN A 182 15.79 5.39 0.01
CA GLN A 182 16.15 6.80 0.18
C GLN A 182 15.10 7.53 1.02
N LEU A 183 15.51 8.64 1.66
CA LEU A 183 14.67 9.48 2.51
C LEU A 183 14.55 10.89 1.94
N ALA A 184 13.34 11.35 1.74
CA ALA A 184 13.03 12.75 1.43
C ALA A 184 12.54 13.48 2.69
N THR A 185 13.16 14.64 2.96
CA THR A 185 12.86 15.52 4.12
C THR A 185 12.82 16.97 3.66
N GLY A 186 12.09 17.82 4.42
CA GLY A 186 12.09 19.27 4.18
C GLY A 186 11.51 19.64 2.80
N PRO A 187 10.31 19.17 2.45
CA PRO A 187 9.72 19.47 1.16
C PRO A 187 9.38 20.96 1.03
N PRO A 188 9.31 21.51 -0.20
CA PRO A 188 8.83 22.86 -0.42
C PRO A 188 7.37 23.00 0.02
N THR A 189 6.99 24.19 0.45
CA THR A 189 5.58 24.52 0.72
C THR A 189 4.94 24.97 -0.59
N GLU A 190 3.95 24.23 -1.04
CA GLU A 190 3.28 24.41 -2.34
C GLU A 190 1.80 24.11 -2.19
N THR A 191 1.00 24.66 -3.08
CA THR A 191 -0.37 24.21 -3.29
C THR A 191 -0.39 22.87 -4.02
N VAL A 192 -1.52 22.16 -3.99
CA VAL A 192 -1.69 20.92 -4.76
C VAL A 192 -1.47 21.17 -6.25
N GLU A 193 -1.96 22.29 -6.77
CA GLU A 193 -1.85 22.66 -8.18
C GLU A 193 -0.37 22.83 -8.59
N GLU A 194 0.41 23.59 -7.81
CA GLU A 194 1.84 23.75 -8.02
C GLU A 194 2.63 22.43 -7.96
N ALA A 195 2.26 21.56 -7.01
CA ALA A 195 2.85 20.22 -6.89
C ALA A 195 2.54 19.33 -8.10
N LEU A 196 1.33 19.40 -8.65
CA LEU A 196 0.95 18.68 -9.87
C LEU A 196 1.69 19.21 -11.11
N GLU A 197 1.83 20.54 -11.25
CA GLU A 197 2.64 21.13 -12.31
C GLU A 197 4.10 20.67 -12.22
N ARG A 198 4.67 20.62 -11.02
CA ARG A 198 6.03 20.13 -10.81
C ARG A 198 6.17 18.64 -11.13
N LEU A 199 5.17 17.84 -10.81
CA LEU A 199 5.13 16.41 -11.15
C LEU A 199 5.16 16.20 -12.68
N ASP A 200 4.40 16.99 -13.42
CA ASP A 200 4.37 16.92 -14.88
C ASP A 200 5.67 17.39 -15.54
N ALA A 201 6.27 18.44 -14.99
CA ALA A 201 7.54 18.99 -15.51
C ALA A 201 8.75 18.12 -15.18
N GLY A 202 8.75 17.44 -14.03
CA GLY A 202 9.92 16.75 -13.48
C GLY A 202 10.19 15.35 -14.04
N GLY A 203 9.19 14.67 -14.61
CA GLY A 203 9.31 13.27 -15.05
C GLY A 203 9.52 12.26 -13.90
N GLU A 204 9.41 12.70 -12.66
CA GLU A 204 9.48 11.87 -11.46
C GLU A 204 8.15 11.10 -11.25
N PRO A 205 8.18 9.90 -10.65
CA PRO A 205 6.95 9.13 -10.44
C PRO A 205 6.03 9.73 -9.37
N PHE A 206 6.56 10.56 -8.48
CA PHE A 206 5.86 11.28 -7.43
C PHE A 206 6.59 12.55 -7.03
N VAL A 207 5.89 13.47 -6.38
CA VAL A 207 6.46 14.64 -5.72
C VAL A 207 6.01 14.70 -4.25
N PHE A 208 6.96 15.00 -3.37
CA PHE A 208 6.71 15.27 -1.96
C PHE A 208 6.69 16.78 -1.73
N PHE A 209 5.67 17.30 -1.04
CA PHE A 209 5.50 18.72 -0.77
C PHE A 209 4.84 18.93 0.60
N CYS A 210 5.03 20.12 1.16
CA CYS A 210 4.27 20.58 2.31
C CYS A 210 3.04 21.32 1.78
N ASP A 211 1.86 20.76 2.01
CA ASP A 211 0.60 21.34 1.53
C ASP A 211 0.34 22.69 2.21
N ALA A 212 0.24 23.75 1.41
CA ALA A 212 0.08 25.13 1.89
C ALA A 212 -1.21 25.33 2.70
N ASP A 213 -2.26 24.54 2.43
CA ASP A 213 -3.55 24.63 3.11
C ASP A 213 -3.52 23.98 4.51
N THR A 214 -2.81 22.86 4.65
CA THR A 214 -2.79 22.06 5.88
C THR A 214 -1.50 22.19 6.69
N GLY A 215 -0.42 22.65 6.07
CA GLY A 215 0.93 22.69 6.65
C GLY A 215 1.54 21.30 6.89
N ARG A 216 0.93 20.25 6.33
CA ARG A 216 1.35 18.85 6.46
C ARG A 216 2.01 18.35 5.18
N GLY A 217 2.87 17.34 5.36
CA GLY A 217 3.49 16.66 4.23
C GLY A 217 2.45 15.90 3.38
N ALA A 218 2.52 16.05 2.07
CA ALA A 218 1.64 15.39 1.12
C ALA A 218 2.45 14.83 -0.07
N VAL A 219 1.92 13.81 -0.72
CA VAL A 219 2.53 13.23 -1.92
C VAL A 219 1.52 13.24 -3.06
N ALA A 220 1.90 13.85 -4.17
CA ALA A 220 1.20 13.72 -5.45
C ALA A 220 1.96 12.75 -6.35
N TYR A 221 1.25 11.87 -7.05
CA TYR A 221 1.86 10.86 -7.91
C TYR A 221 1.02 10.56 -9.14
N LEU A 222 1.66 10.06 -10.18
CA LEU A 222 0.99 9.65 -11.40
C LEU A 222 0.55 8.18 -11.30
N ARG A 223 -0.74 7.95 -11.47
CA ARG A 223 -1.36 6.62 -11.45
C ARG A 223 -1.15 5.90 -12.79
N TYR A 224 -1.35 4.58 -12.81
CA TYR A 224 -1.25 3.77 -14.04
C TYR A 224 -2.36 4.09 -15.05
N ASP A 225 -3.52 4.62 -14.60
CA ASP A 225 -4.62 5.06 -15.46
C ASP A 225 -4.38 6.47 -16.08
N GLY A 226 -3.24 7.08 -15.79
CA GLY A 226 -2.82 8.37 -16.32
C GLY A 226 -3.31 9.58 -15.53
N HIS A 227 -4.15 9.38 -14.52
CA HIS A 227 -4.63 10.43 -13.62
C HIS A 227 -3.72 10.61 -12.41
N TYR A 228 -3.97 11.64 -11.60
CA TYR A 228 -3.22 11.90 -10.37
C TYR A 228 -3.81 11.16 -9.17
N GLY A 229 -2.92 10.76 -8.27
CA GLY A 229 -3.25 10.39 -6.90
C GLY A 229 -2.65 11.38 -5.92
N LEU A 230 -3.37 11.69 -4.85
CA LEU A 230 -2.93 12.55 -3.76
C LEU A 230 -3.03 11.77 -2.45
N ILE A 231 -1.93 11.74 -1.70
CA ILE A 231 -1.86 11.16 -0.36
C ILE A 231 -1.64 12.29 0.62
N ARG A 232 -2.51 12.39 1.61
CA ARG A 232 -2.44 13.35 2.71
C ARG A 232 -2.57 12.63 4.05
N PRO A 233 -1.99 13.17 5.15
CA PRO A 233 -2.39 12.77 6.48
C PRO A 233 -3.90 12.97 6.64
N ALA A 234 -4.58 12.05 7.33
CA ALA A 234 -5.91 12.32 7.83
C ALA A 234 -5.81 13.47 8.82
N ASP A 235 -6.66 14.46 8.68
CA ASP A 235 -6.79 15.53 9.68
C ASP A 235 -7.11 14.87 11.03
N GLY A 236 -6.24 15.08 12.02
CA GLY A 236 -6.38 14.58 13.37
C GLY A 236 -7.28 15.48 14.20
#